data_bc86dedc17d5356a62daf573fc257a81
#
_entry.id   bc86dedc17d5356a62daf573fc257a81
#
_cell.length_a   1.000
_cell.length_b   1.000
_cell.length_c   1.000
_cell.angle_alpha   90.00
_cell.angle_beta   90.00
_cell.angle_gamma   90.00
#
_symmetry.space_group_name_H-M   'P 1'
#
loop_
_entity.id
_entity.type
_entity.pdbx_description
1 polymer ?
#
loop_
_entity_poly.entity_id
_entity_poly.type
_entity_poly.pdbx_seq_one_letter_code
_entity_poly.pdbx_strand_id
1 'polypeptide(L)'
;MRILHVVPTYLPARRYGGPIVAVHGLCKALAARGHEVDVFTTNVDGDRTLDVPESKPVDVDGVRVTYFPSPFRRLYWSPAMRKALAVRIRTYDVVHIHAVYLWTGIAAARAARNARVRYVISPRGMLVHELIRRKSRMVKTLWLRLLERRGFDAAAAIHFTTVLEGQEAARIGLPLPSPFVVPNGIDLVPRPNIARDENTLVFLGRVTWKKGLDRVLEALPSLANVRFVIAGNDEESLTPKLRELAQKLGVADRVEFLGPVYGAAKYELLARATLFVLMSTSENFGNAVLEALMMETPVVLSQEVGLAAEVARAGAGVIGLEEVPALLHDRGRRTRMGRHGRALVESRFSWPRIAEEMERAYAAL
;
A
#
# COMPACT_ATOMS: atom_id res chain seq x y z
N MET A 1 17.45 -16.44 8.79
CA MET A 1 18.22 -15.33 8.19
C MET A 1 18.16 -14.09 9.08
N ARG A 2 19.19 -13.26 8.97
CA ARG A 2 19.18 -11.90 9.55
C ARG A 2 18.82 -10.89 8.46
N ILE A 3 17.67 -10.26 8.60
CA ILE A 3 17.08 -9.41 7.57
C ILE A 3 16.99 -7.96 8.07
N LEU A 4 17.51 -7.01 7.29
CA LEU A 4 17.35 -5.60 7.56
C LEU A 4 16.34 -4.98 6.59
N HIS A 5 15.25 -4.44 7.11
CA HIS A 5 14.38 -3.55 6.35
C HIS A 5 14.77 -2.09 6.57
N VAL A 6 14.99 -1.35 5.50
CA VAL A 6 15.25 0.10 5.56
C VAL A 6 14.04 0.83 4.99
N VAL A 7 13.38 1.61 5.84
CA VAL A 7 12.10 2.26 5.55
C VAL A 7 12.20 3.75 5.90
N PRO A 8 11.67 4.68 5.11
CA PRO A 8 11.75 6.11 5.44
C PRO A 8 11.00 6.47 6.73
N THR A 9 9.83 5.87 6.94
CA THR A 9 9.00 6.04 8.14
C THR A 9 8.33 4.74 8.53
N TYR A 10 8.03 4.55 9.81
CA TYR A 10 7.49 3.30 10.35
C TYR A 10 6.49 3.57 11.48
N LEU A 11 5.81 2.53 12.00
CA LEU A 11 4.95 2.69 13.17
C LEU A 11 5.72 3.37 14.32
N PRO A 12 5.10 4.24 15.13
CA PRO A 12 3.66 4.52 15.21
C PRO A 12 3.14 5.56 14.20
N ALA A 13 3.95 6.03 13.24
CA ALA A 13 3.49 6.91 12.18
C ALA A 13 2.36 6.24 11.39
N ARG A 14 1.19 6.89 11.34
CA ARG A 14 0.01 6.36 10.62
C ARG A 14 -0.41 7.21 9.43
N ARG A 15 0.20 8.38 9.28
CA ARG A 15 -0.19 9.34 8.24
C ARG A 15 -0.10 8.76 6.82
N TYR A 16 0.93 7.97 6.54
CA TYR A 16 1.15 7.40 5.21
C TYR A 16 0.36 6.10 4.95
N GLY A 17 -0.39 5.60 5.95
CA GLY A 17 -1.37 4.53 5.79
C GLY A 17 -0.80 3.18 5.37
N GLY A 18 -1.40 2.60 4.34
CA GLY A 18 -1.20 1.22 3.90
C GLY A 18 0.24 0.74 3.72
N PRO A 19 1.19 1.50 3.15
CA PRO A 19 2.56 1.03 2.96
C PRO A 19 3.29 0.69 4.27
N ILE A 20 3.10 1.50 5.33
CA ILE A 20 3.73 1.27 6.63
C ILE A 20 3.19 -0.03 7.26
N VAL A 21 1.86 -0.18 7.26
CA VAL A 21 1.19 -1.37 7.79
C VAL A 21 1.61 -2.63 7.02
N ALA A 22 1.73 -2.54 5.71
CA ALA A 22 2.15 -3.66 4.87
C ALA A 22 3.61 -4.07 5.14
N VAL A 23 4.54 -3.11 5.31
CA VAL A 23 5.93 -3.44 5.64
C VAL A 23 6.02 -4.02 7.05
N HIS A 24 5.28 -3.46 8.02
CA HIS A 24 5.25 -3.99 9.38
C HIS A 24 4.70 -5.43 9.43
N GLY A 25 3.58 -5.69 8.74
CA GLY A 25 2.99 -7.03 8.65
C GLY A 25 3.95 -8.06 8.05
N LEU A 26 4.69 -7.68 7.00
CA LEU A 26 5.74 -8.53 6.43
C LEU A 26 6.86 -8.80 7.43
N CYS A 27 7.38 -7.76 8.10
CA CYS A 27 8.45 -7.91 9.09
C CYS A 27 8.04 -8.83 10.24
N LYS A 28 6.82 -8.62 10.77
CA LYS A 28 6.23 -9.43 11.84
C LYS A 28 6.06 -10.90 11.40
N ALA A 29 5.56 -11.11 10.19
CA ALA A 29 5.36 -12.46 9.67
C ALA A 29 6.69 -13.21 9.42
N LEU A 30 7.73 -12.51 8.95
CA LEU A 30 9.08 -13.09 8.83
C LEU A 30 9.68 -13.39 10.20
N ALA A 31 9.52 -12.52 11.19
CA ALA A 31 9.97 -12.78 12.56
C ALA A 31 9.25 -13.99 13.18
N ALA A 32 7.95 -14.16 12.95
CA ALA A 32 7.18 -15.31 13.39
C ALA A 32 7.65 -16.64 12.75
N ARG A 33 8.35 -16.60 11.62
CA ARG A 33 8.98 -17.74 10.95
C ARG A 33 10.42 -18.02 11.43
N GLY A 34 10.87 -17.33 12.49
CA GLY A 34 12.18 -17.53 13.09
C GLY A 34 13.32 -16.74 12.45
N HIS A 35 13.02 -15.71 11.64
CA HIS A 35 14.05 -14.80 11.14
C HIS A 35 14.34 -13.69 12.15
N GLU A 36 15.60 -13.26 12.24
CA GLU A 36 15.98 -12.04 12.95
C GLU A 36 15.69 -10.84 12.05
N VAL A 37 14.65 -10.07 12.38
CA VAL A 37 14.20 -8.94 11.57
C VAL A 37 14.48 -7.62 12.28
N ASP A 38 15.32 -6.81 11.65
CA ASP A 38 15.60 -5.44 12.05
C ASP A 38 14.95 -4.45 11.08
N VAL A 39 14.44 -3.34 11.62
CA VAL A 39 13.97 -2.21 10.83
C VAL A 39 14.77 -0.97 11.20
N PHE A 40 15.41 -0.35 10.20
CA PHE A 40 16.00 0.98 10.31
C PHE A 40 15.08 2.00 9.67
N THR A 41 14.66 2.98 10.44
CA THR A 41 13.72 4.01 10.00
C THR A 41 14.10 5.38 10.57
N THR A 42 13.45 6.44 10.09
CA THR A 42 13.59 7.76 10.70
C THR A 42 12.45 8.06 11.67
N ASN A 43 12.63 9.09 12.49
CA ASN A 43 11.61 9.60 13.40
C ASN A 43 10.61 10.57 12.75
N VAL A 44 10.49 10.55 11.41
CA VAL A 44 9.64 11.48 10.65
C VAL A 44 8.22 10.95 10.53
N ASP A 45 7.22 11.79 10.84
CA ASP A 45 5.81 11.59 10.53
C ASP A 45 5.23 12.86 9.87
N GLY A 46 5.50 13.01 8.59
CA GLY A 46 5.15 14.24 7.83
C GLY A 46 5.93 15.46 8.33
N ASP A 47 5.19 16.44 8.81
CA ASP A 47 5.72 17.68 9.42
C ASP A 47 6.03 17.52 10.91
N ARG A 48 5.70 16.36 11.51
CA ARG A 48 5.95 16.07 12.91
C ARG A 48 7.14 15.14 13.08
N THR A 49 7.68 15.12 14.28
CA THR A 49 8.67 14.14 14.74
C THR A 49 7.96 13.19 15.69
N LEU A 50 8.19 11.90 15.51
CA LEU A 50 7.70 10.87 16.42
C LEU A 50 8.40 11.01 17.78
N ASP A 51 7.64 10.84 18.84
CA ASP A 51 8.17 10.69 20.20
C ASP A 51 8.51 9.21 20.42
N VAL A 52 9.74 8.85 20.08
CA VAL A 52 10.27 7.48 20.12
C VAL A 52 11.74 7.49 20.55
N PRO A 53 12.26 6.42 21.19
CA PRO A 53 13.67 6.30 21.51
C PRO A 53 14.54 6.38 20.25
N GLU A 54 15.45 7.37 20.19
CA GLU A 54 16.31 7.59 19.05
C GLU A 54 17.60 6.75 19.12
N SER A 55 17.99 6.19 17.99
CA SER A 55 19.23 5.43 17.79
C SER A 55 19.41 4.21 18.72
N LYS A 56 18.33 3.81 19.38
CA LYS A 56 18.26 2.60 20.21
C LYS A 56 17.20 1.66 19.64
N PRO A 57 17.45 0.34 19.63
CA PRO A 57 16.44 -0.62 19.20
C PRO A 57 15.30 -0.70 20.21
N VAL A 58 14.08 -0.72 19.72
CA VAL A 58 12.86 -1.00 20.48
C VAL A 58 12.11 -2.16 19.83
N ASP A 59 11.43 -2.95 20.62
CA ASP A 59 10.53 -3.98 20.11
C ASP A 59 9.19 -3.38 19.69
N VAL A 60 8.75 -3.70 18.49
CA VAL A 60 7.42 -3.36 17.97
C VAL A 60 6.82 -4.65 17.42
N ASP A 61 5.95 -5.30 18.18
CA ASP A 61 5.28 -6.55 17.81
C ASP A 61 6.25 -7.69 17.41
N GLY A 62 7.37 -7.84 18.13
CA GLY A 62 8.40 -8.84 17.84
C GLY A 62 9.40 -8.44 16.75
N VAL A 63 9.32 -7.22 16.25
CA VAL A 63 10.26 -6.65 15.27
C VAL A 63 11.17 -5.64 15.95
N ARG A 64 12.48 -5.77 15.79
CA ARG A 64 13.46 -4.86 16.37
C ARG A 64 13.63 -3.60 15.52
N VAL A 65 13.05 -2.48 15.95
CA VAL A 65 13.01 -1.20 15.22
C VAL A 65 14.00 -0.21 15.82
N THR A 66 14.80 0.44 14.97
CA THR A 66 15.67 1.56 15.36
C THR A 66 15.26 2.82 14.60
N TYR A 67 14.85 3.83 15.36
CA TYR A 67 14.47 5.14 14.84
C TYR A 67 15.68 6.08 14.87
N PHE A 68 15.95 6.72 13.75
CA PHE A 68 17.05 7.66 13.64
C PHE A 68 16.55 9.09 13.47
N PRO A 69 17.16 10.09 14.15
CA PRO A 69 16.81 11.48 13.96
C PRO A 69 17.08 11.91 12.51
N SER A 70 16.14 12.64 11.92
CA SER A 70 16.25 13.19 10.57
C SER A 70 16.17 14.72 10.58
N PRO A 71 17.32 15.41 10.66
CA PRO A 71 17.37 16.87 10.64
C PRO A 71 16.78 17.48 9.35
N PHE A 72 16.87 16.79 8.23
CA PHE A 72 16.27 17.20 6.97
C PHE A 72 15.13 16.27 6.57
N ARG A 73 13.96 16.47 7.20
CA ARG A 73 12.77 15.61 7.10
C ARG A 73 12.31 15.34 5.68
N ARG A 74 12.33 16.36 4.81
CA ARG A 74 11.80 16.26 3.44
C ARG A 74 12.46 15.17 2.61
N LEU A 75 13.73 14.84 2.88
CA LEU A 75 14.48 13.77 2.21
C LEU A 75 14.75 12.59 3.12
N TYR A 76 14.24 12.60 4.35
CA TYR A 76 14.54 11.58 5.38
C TYR A 76 16.05 11.40 5.59
N TRP A 77 16.79 12.51 5.55
CA TRP A 77 18.24 12.49 5.70
C TRP A 77 18.64 12.30 7.16
N SER A 78 19.49 11.29 7.43
CA SER A 78 19.93 10.95 8.78
C SER A 78 21.38 10.49 8.82
N PRO A 79 22.30 11.35 9.30
CA PRO A 79 23.71 10.98 9.51
C PRO A 79 23.86 9.82 10.49
N ALA A 80 23.02 9.76 11.52
CA ALA A 80 23.02 8.68 12.52
C ALA A 80 22.69 7.32 11.86
N MET A 81 21.65 7.26 11.00
CA MET A 81 21.35 6.05 10.23
C MET A 81 22.51 5.65 9.32
N ARG A 82 23.15 6.60 8.64
CA ARG A 82 24.32 6.30 7.79
C ARG A 82 25.44 5.66 8.60
N LYS A 83 25.74 6.18 9.79
CA LYS A 83 26.77 5.61 10.69
C LYS A 83 26.39 4.20 11.13
N ALA A 84 25.14 3.98 11.53
CA ALA A 84 24.64 2.67 11.92
C ALA A 84 24.69 1.66 10.78
N LEU A 85 24.28 2.05 9.56
CA LEU A 85 24.39 1.22 8.36
C LEU A 85 25.84 0.82 8.08
N ALA A 86 26.80 1.76 8.12
CA ALA A 86 28.20 1.47 7.88
C ALA A 86 28.80 0.43 8.85
N VAL A 87 28.33 0.43 10.08
CA VAL A 87 28.82 -0.50 11.12
C VAL A 87 28.10 -1.85 11.06
N ARG A 88 26.77 -1.85 10.95
CA ARG A 88 25.93 -3.03 11.18
C ARG A 88 25.57 -3.81 9.91
N ILE A 89 25.66 -3.21 8.72
CA ILE A 89 25.08 -3.81 7.50
C ILE A 89 25.67 -5.18 7.17
N ARG A 90 26.95 -5.41 7.49
CA ARG A 90 27.66 -6.70 7.25
C ARG A 90 27.13 -7.87 8.08
N THR A 91 26.33 -7.58 9.11
CA THR A 91 25.76 -8.63 9.97
C THR A 91 24.46 -9.20 9.44
N TYR A 92 23.93 -8.67 8.32
CA TYR A 92 22.70 -9.11 7.70
C TYR A 92 22.96 -9.97 6.47
N ASP A 93 22.13 -10.98 6.27
CA ASP A 93 22.16 -11.84 5.08
C ASP A 93 21.54 -11.11 3.87
N VAL A 94 20.50 -10.32 4.12
CA VAL A 94 19.80 -9.54 3.10
C VAL A 94 19.33 -8.19 3.64
N VAL A 95 19.36 -7.15 2.78
CA VAL A 95 18.81 -5.83 3.07
C VAL A 95 17.64 -5.56 2.14
N HIS A 96 16.46 -5.27 2.68
CA HIS A 96 15.28 -4.91 1.90
C HIS A 96 15.02 -3.39 2.03
N ILE A 97 15.22 -2.67 0.94
CA ILE A 97 15.09 -1.22 0.88
C ILE A 97 13.72 -0.87 0.35
N HIS A 98 12.96 -0.08 1.12
CA HIS A 98 11.63 0.37 0.75
C HIS A 98 11.60 1.83 0.35
N ALA A 99 10.85 2.13 -0.70
CA ALA A 99 10.72 3.42 -1.36
C ALA A 99 11.96 3.83 -2.17
N VAL A 100 11.75 4.72 -3.13
CA VAL A 100 12.75 5.37 -3.96
C VAL A 100 12.61 6.89 -3.86
N TYR A 101 13.51 7.67 -4.44
CA TYR A 101 13.58 9.14 -4.33
C TYR A 101 13.85 9.66 -2.91
N LEU A 102 14.36 8.82 -2.02
CA LEU A 102 14.61 9.17 -0.64
C LEU A 102 16.05 8.82 -0.25
N TRP A 103 16.60 9.63 0.65
CA TRP A 103 17.97 9.46 1.08
C TRP A 103 18.23 8.13 1.80
N THR A 104 17.25 7.62 2.55
CA THR A 104 17.37 6.35 3.28
C THR A 104 17.71 5.19 2.35
N GLY A 105 17.07 5.11 1.19
CA GLY A 105 17.33 4.09 0.17
C GLY A 105 18.73 4.22 -0.42
N ILE A 106 19.16 5.44 -0.77
CA ILE A 106 20.48 5.71 -1.30
C ILE A 106 21.58 5.33 -0.30
N ALA A 107 21.40 5.70 0.98
CA ALA A 107 22.35 5.37 2.04
C ALA A 107 22.46 3.86 2.26
N ALA A 108 21.32 3.14 2.30
CA ALA A 108 21.29 1.71 2.47
C ALA A 108 21.92 0.96 1.29
N ALA A 109 21.55 1.30 0.05
CA ALA A 109 22.13 0.71 -1.16
C ALA A 109 23.64 0.93 -1.24
N ARG A 110 24.12 2.14 -0.92
CA ARG A 110 25.55 2.44 -0.87
C ARG A 110 26.28 1.61 0.18
N ALA A 111 25.73 1.49 1.38
CA ALA A 111 26.31 0.72 2.47
C ALA A 111 26.35 -0.77 2.14
N ALA A 112 25.27 -1.34 1.59
CA ALA A 112 25.17 -2.74 1.19
C ALA A 112 26.20 -3.08 0.09
N ARG A 113 26.32 -2.25 -0.95
CA ARG A 113 27.35 -2.40 -1.99
C ARG A 113 28.77 -2.40 -1.43
N ASN A 114 29.07 -1.43 -0.58
CA ASN A 114 30.42 -1.32 0.00
C ASN A 114 30.76 -2.51 0.91
N ALA A 115 29.74 -3.09 1.52
CA ALA A 115 29.89 -4.28 2.38
C ALA A 115 29.75 -5.62 1.62
N ARG A 116 29.37 -5.60 0.33
CA ARG A 116 29.03 -6.77 -0.50
C ARG A 116 27.90 -7.61 0.08
N VAL A 117 26.92 -6.94 0.71
CA VAL A 117 25.68 -7.57 1.21
C VAL A 117 24.60 -7.49 0.14
N ARG A 118 23.93 -8.60 -0.12
CA ARG A 118 22.80 -8.66 -1.07
C ARG A 118 21.66 -7.76 -0.61
N TYR A 119 21.04 -7.05 -1.54
CA TYR A 119 19.89 -6.20 -1.23
C TYR A 119 18.85 -6.18 -2.34
N VAL A 120 17.62 -5.95 -1.92
CA VAL A 120 16.43 -5.83 -2.75
C VAL A 120 15.87 -4.42 -2.63
N ILE A 121 15.38 -3.85 -3.73
CA ILE A 121 14.70 -2.55 -3.74
C ILE A 121 13.20 -2.80 -3.98
N SER A 122 12.33 -2.24 -3.14
CA SER A 122 10.88 -2.23 -3.32
C SER A 122 10.39 -0.80 -3.49
N PRO A 123 10.00 -0.38 -4.70
CA PRO A 123 9.57 0.99 -4.98
C PRO A 123 8.26 1.40 -4.33
N ARG A 124 7.40 0.45 -3.98
CA ARG A 124 6.11 0.69 -3.33
C ARG A 124 5.22 1.70 -4.07
N GLY A 125 5.10 1.55 -5.40
CA GLY A 125 4.27 2.41 -6.25
C GLY A 125 4.88 3.77 -6.57
N MET A 126 6.16 4.00 -6.27
CA MET A 126 6.81 5.28 -6.56
C MET A 126 7.41 5.34 -7.97
N LEU A 127 7.55 4.21 -8.66
CA LEU A 127 8.01 4.11 -10.06
C LEU A 127 6.82 3.99 -11.03
N VAL A 128 5.83 4.88 -10.92
CA VAL A 128 4.71 4.96 -11.86
C VAL A 128 5.00 6.06 -12.88
N HIS A 129 5.05 5.68 -14.16
CA HIS A 129 5.43 6.58 -15.25
C HIS A 129 4.58 7.86 -15.30
N GLU A 130 3.25 7.74 -15.18
CA GLU A 130 2.34 8.89 -15.21
C GLU A 130 2.58 9.86 -14.03
N LEU A 131 2.87 9.34 -12.84
CA LEU A 131 3.15 10.16 -11.66
C LEU A 131 4.50 10.89 -11.74
N ILE A 132 5.46 10.32 -12.46
CA ILE A 132 6.73 10.96 -12.75
C ILE A 132 6.50 12.10 -13.75
N ARG A 133 5.67 11.88 -14.78
CA ARG A 133 5.34 12.90 -15.78
C ARG A 133 4.64 14.13 -15.19
N ARG A 134 3.65 13.92 -14.29
CA ARG A 134 2.84 15.02 -13.72
C ARG A 134 3.58 15.88 -12.71
N LYS A 135 4.52 15.31 -11.96
CA LYS A 135 5.24 16.04 -10.91
C LYS A 135 6.75 16.00 -11.15
N SER A 136 7.33 17.08 -11.68
CA SER A 136 8.79 17.28 -11.76
C SER A 136 9.54 16.19 -12.54
N ARG A 137 9.07 15.84 -13.74
CA ARG A 137 9.67 14.80 -14.60
C ARG A 137 11.19 14.91 -14.69
N MET A 138 11.70 16.10 -14.99
CA MET A 138 13.16 16.31 -15.14
C MET A 138 13.92 16.02 -13.84
N VAL A 139 13.42 16.54 -12.70
CA VAL A 139 14.08 16.37 -11.40
C VAL A 139 14.08 14.89 -11.00
N LYS A 140 12.96 14.19 -11.13
CA LYS A 140 12.87 12.77 -10.79
C LYS A 140 13.72 11.89 -11.70
N THR A 141 13.72 12.14 -13.00
CA THR A 141 14.55 11.40 -13.96
C THR A 141 16.04 11.64 -13.68
N LEU A 142 16.43 12.88 -13.40
CA LEU A 142 17.81 13.22 -13.04
C LEU A 142 18.21 12.56 -11.72
N TRP A 143 17.32 12.58 -10.72
CA TRP A 143 17.52 11.91 -9.43
C TRP A 143 17.79 10.40 -9.60
N LEU A 144 16.93 9.71 -10.34
CA LEU A 144 17.10 8.28 -10.62
C LEU A 144 18.44 8.00 -11.34
N ARG A 145 18.76 8.79 -12.35
CA ARG A 145 19.98 8.58 -13.15
C ARG A 145 21.26 8.89 -12.40
N LEU A 146 21.28 9.93 -11.58
CA LEU A 146 22.51 10.40 -10.91
C LEU A 146 22.70 9.78 -9.52
N LEU A 147 21.61 9.62 -8.76
CA LEU A 147 21.72 9.25 -7.35
C LEU A 147 21.34 7.78 -7.08
N GLU A 148 20.35 7.24 -7.77
CA GLU A 148 19.86 5.89 -7.51
C GLU A 148 20.33 4.84 -8.51
N ARG A 149 20.74 5.22 -9.72
CA ARG A 149 21.15 4.28 -10.78
C ARG A 149 22.16 3.24 -10.29
N ARG A 150 23.25 3.66 -9.65
CA ARG A 150 24.24 2.73 -9.11
C ARG A 150 23.67 1.79 -8.04
N GLY A 151 22.59 2.21 -7.36
CA GLY A 151 21.86 1.39 -6.42
C GLY A 151 21.03 0.33 -7.14
N PHE A 152 20.34 0.69 -8.22
CA PHE A 152 19.60 -0.27 -9.04
C PHE A 152 20.53 -1.26 -9.76
N ASP A 153 21.60 -0.77 -10.41
CA ASP A 153 22.54 -1.62 -11.17
C ASP A 153 23.19 -2.72 -10.30
N ALA A 154 23.35 -2.48 -9.00
CA ALA A 154 24.01 -3.40 -8.08
C ALA A 154 23.03 -4.12 -7.13
N ALA A 155 21.72 -3.88 -7.22
CA ALA A 155 20.74 -4.61 -6.45
C ALA A 155 20.61 -6.03 -6.97
N ALA A 156 20.46 -7.01 -6.05
CA ALA A 156 20.27 -8.41 -6.43
C ALA A 156 18.92 -8.62 -7.13
N ALA A 157 17.88 -7.88 -6.71
CA ALA A 157 16.55 -7.93 -7.32
C ALA A 157 15.74 -6.66 -7.02
N ILE A 158 14.63 -6.50 -7.75
CA ILE A 158 13.59 -5.51 -7.46
C ILE A 158 12.29 -6.22 -7.10
N HIS A 159 11.69 -5.81 -5.97
CA HIS A 159 10.46 -6.38 -5.44
C HIS A 159 9.27 -5.49 -5.81
N PHE A 160 8.31 -6.03 -6.52
CA PHE A 160 7.02 -5.41 -6.80
C PHE A 160 5.90 -6.11 -6.02
N THR A 161 4.87 -5.36 -5.65
CA THR A 161 3.71 -5.91 -4.95
C THR A 161 2.64 -6.42 -5.91
N THR A 162 2.67 -6.00 -7.17
CA THR A 162 1.79 -6.46 -8.24
C THR A 162 2.52 -6.53 -9.57
N VAL A 163 1.98 -7.31 -10.50
CA VAL A 163 2.46 -7.36 -11.89
C VAL A 163 2.32 -5.99 -12.55
N LEU A 164 1.21 -5.28 -12.27
CA LEU A 164 0.97 -3.93 -12.80
C LEU A 164 2.06 -2.93 -12.35
N GLU A 165 2.50 -3.01 -11.10
CA GLU A 165 3.62 -2.17 -10.61
C GLU A 165 4.89 -2.39 -11.42
N GLY A 166 5.21 -3.65 -11.70
CA GLY A 166 6.37 -4.00 -12.54
C GLY A 166 6.25 -3.48 -13.97
N GLN A 167 5.07 -3.62 -14.58
CA GLN A 167 4.80 -3.09 -15.92
C GLN A 167 4.92 -1.56 -15.98
N GLU A 168 4.39 -0.84 -14.99
CA GLU A 168 4.52 0.62 -14.90
C GLU A 168 5.97 1.06 -14.68
N ALA A 169 6.73 0.34 -13.86
CA ALA A 169 8.14 0.62 -13.64
C ALA A 169 8.98 0.39 -14.92
N ALA A 170 8.68 -0.65 -15.69
CA ALA A 170 9.37 -0.92 -16.96
C ALA A 170 9.16 0.21 -18.00
N ARG A 171 8.00 0.86 -18.00
CA ARG A 171 7.71 2.01 -18.89
C ARG A 171 8.58 3.25 -18.66
N ILE A 172 9.31 3.31 -17.54
CA ILE A 172 10.22 4.42 -17.24
C ILE A 172 11.47 4.37 -18.13
N GLY A 173 11.79 3.19 -18.68
CA GLY A 173 12.95 3.01 -19.57
C GLY A 173 14.30 3.06 -18.85
N LEU A 174 14.33 2.75 -17.55
CA LEU A 174 15.56 2.55 -16.80
C LEU A 174 15.89 1.05 -16.73
N PRO A 175 17.16 0.66 -16.80
CA PRO A 175 17.54 -0.70 -16.49
C PRO A 175 17.22 -0.99 -15.02
N LEU A 176 16.35 -1.99 -14.80
CA LEU A 176 15.97 -2.44 -13.48
C LEU A 176 16.61 -3.82 -13.20
N PRO A 177 16.91 -4.15 -11.94
CA PRO A 177 17.34 -5.49 -11.57
C PRO A 177 16.27 -6.55 -11.90
N SER A 178 16.64 -7.83 -11.81
CA SER A 178 15.70 -8.93 -11.99
C SER A 178 14.47 -8.76 -11.10
N PRO A 179 13.25 -8.71 -11.66
CA PRO A 179 12.04 -8.46 -10.88
C PRO A 179 11.50 -9.73 -10.26
N PHE A 180 10.91 -9.63 -9.08
CA PHE A 180 9.99 -10.60 -8.55
C PHE A 180 8.76 -9.93 -7.96
N VAL A 181 7.65 -10.66 -7.88
CA VAL A 181 6.37 -10.15 -7.37
C VAL A 181 5.98 -10.95 -6.15
N VAL A 182 5.88 -10.27 -5.00
CA VAL A 182 5.29 -10.81 -3.77
C VAL A 182 4.29 -9.76 -3.25
N PRO A 183 3.00 -10.10 -3.16
CA PRO A 183 1.99 -9.13 -2.78
C PRO A 183 2.07 -8.73 -1.29
N ASN A 184 1.33 -7.68 -0.91
CA ASN A 184 1.11 -7.41 0.51
C ASN A 184 0.18 -8.47 1.09
N GLY A 185 0.39 -8.77 2.37
CA GLY A 185 -0.51 -9.61 3.14
C GLY A 185 -1.56 -8.82 3.91
N ILE A 186 -2.46 -9.55 4.54
CA ILE A 186 -3.47 -9.03 5.46
C ILE A 186 -3.64 -9.98 6.65
N ASP A 187 -4.00 -9.41 7.81
CA ASP A 187 -4.44 -10.21 8.96
C ASP A 187 -5.82 -10.81 8.67
N LEU A 188 -5.93 -12.12 8.90
CA LEU A 188 -7.21 -12.80 8.77
C LEU A 188 -8.07 -12.52 10.00
N VAL A 189 -9.15 -11.77 9.81
CA VAL A 189 -10.09 -11.42 10.87
C VAL A 189 -11.48 -12.01 10.59
N PRO A 190 -12.24 -12.39 11.62
CA PRO A 190 -13.61 -12.85 11.42
C PRO A 190 -14.47 -11.72 10.87
N ARG A 191 -15.41 -12.07 9.99
CA ARG A 191 -16.45 -11.13 9.57
C ARG A 191 -17.40 -10.89 10.74
N PRO A 192 -17.67 -9.63 11.14
CA PRO A 192 -18.65 -9.34 12.17
C PRO A 192 -20.04 -9.78 11.71
N ASN A 193 -20.85 -10.27 12.66
CA ASN A 193 -22.22 -10.68 12.38
C ASN A 193 -23.15 -9.45 12.30
N ILE A 194 -23.04 -8.73 11.21
CA ILE A 194 -23.78 -7.49 10.94
C ILE A 194 -24.49 -7.65 9.61
N ALA A 195 -25.77 -7.22 9.57
CA ALA A 195 -26.55 -7.19 8.34
C ALA A 195 -25.92 -6.20 7.33
N ARG A 196 -26.01 -6.54 6.05
CA ARG A 196 -25.59 -5.61 4.98
C ARG A 196 -26.64 -4.53 4.80
N ASP A 197 -26.18 -3.33 4.61
CA ASP A 197 -27.02 -2.23 4.15
C ASP A 197 -27.41 -2.48 2.69
N GLU A 198 -28.60 -2.09 2.30
CA GLU A 198 -29.02 -2.16 0.89
C GLU A 198 -28.50 -0.93 0.13
N ASN A 199 -28.10 -1.15 -1.11
CA ASN A 199 -27.71 -0.09 -2.06
C ASN A 199 -26.64 0.89 -1.52
N THR A 200 -25.69 0.39 -0.70
CA THR A 200 -24.63 1.22 -0.13
C THR A 200 -23.28 0.88 -0.76
N LEU A 201 -22.70 1.86 -1.47
CA LEU A 201 -21.33 1.83 -1.94
C LEU A 201 -20.42 2.40 -0.85
N VAL A 202 -19.30 1.76 -0.59
CA VAL A 202 -18.29 2.24 0.38
C VAL A 202 -16.95 2.41 -0.30
N PHE A 203 -16.31 3.53 -0.04
CA PHE A 203 -14.89 3.77 -0.30
C PHE A 203 -14.16 3.86 1.04
N LEU A 204 -12.99 3.24 1.12
CA LEU A 204 -12.09 3.34 2.27
C LEU A 204 -10.67 3.64 1.80
N GLY A 205 -10.11 4.77 2.25
CA GLY A 205 -8.74 5.16 1.90
C GLY A 205 -8.53 6.66 1.99
N ARG A 206 -7.32 7.13 1.71
CA ARG A 206 -7.04 8.57 1.68
C ARG A 206 -7.86 9.26 0.60
N VAL A 207 -8.49 10.36 0.94
CA VAL A 207 -9.22 11.21 -0.02
C VAL A 207 -8.20 12.02 -0.80
N THR A 208 -7.84 11.52 -1.98
CA THR A 208 -6.89 12.14 -2.90
C THR A 208 -7.42 12.03 -4.33
N TRP A 209 -6.99 12.94 -5.21
CA TRP A 209 -7.44 12.97 -6.60
C TRP A 209 -7.25 11.64 -7.35
N LYS A 210 -6.25 10.84 -6.95
CA LYS A 210 -5.96 9.55 -7.58
C LYS A 210 -7.03 8.49 -7.32
N LYS A 211 -7.85 8.66 -6.31
CA LYS A 211 -8.82 7.65 -5.88
C LYS A 211 -10.09 7.60 -6.70
N GLY A 212 -10.27 8.60 -7.61
CA GLY A 212 -11.39 8.62 -8.55
C GLY A 212 -12.76 8.70 -7.87
N LEU A 213 -12.85 9.44 -6.74
CA LEU A 213 -14.10 9.65 -6.03
C LEU A 213 -15.09 10.47 -6.86
N ASP A 214 -14.58 11.38 -7.68
CA ASP A 214 -15.31 12.15 -8.68
C ASP A 214 -16.03 11.23 -9.68
N ARG A 215 -15.38 10.20 -10.19
CA ARG A 215 -15.97 9.21 -11.11
C ARG A 215 -17.18 8.49 -10.49
N VAL A 216 -17.08 8.16 -9.18
CA VAL A 216 -18.18 7.51 -8.47
C VAL A 216 -19.34 8.48 -8.28
N LEU A 217 -19.04 9.74 -7.91
CA LEU A 217 -20.07 10.80 -7.79
C LEU A 217 -20.79 11.06 -9.11
N GLU A 218 -20.06 11.11 -10.22
CA GLU A 218 -20.61 11.30 -11.57
C GLU A 218 -21.52 10.16 -12.02
N ALA A 219 -21.30 8.94 -11.50
CA ALA A 219 -22.16 7.79 -11.79
C ALA A 219 -23.44 7.75 -10.93
N LEU A 220 -23.47 8.39 -9.74
CA LEU A 220 -24.62 8.31 -8.81
C LEU A 220 -25.95 8.80 -9.36
N PRO A 221 -26.05 9.82 -10.24
CA PRO A 221 -27.33 10.21 -10.83
C PRO A 221 -28.05 9.08 -11.55
N SER A 222 -27.30 8.19 -12.20
CA SER A 222 -27.85 7.01 -12.91
C SER A 222 -28.17 5.82 -11.97
N LEU A 223 -27.75 5.86 -10.72
CA LEU A 223 -27.94 4.82 -9.72
C LEU A 223 -29.02 5.25 -8.72
N ALA A 224 -30.28 4.88 -8.99
CA ALA A 224 -31.39 5.23 -8.11
C ALA A 224 -31.23 4.61 -6.70
N ASN A 225 -31.54 5.40 -5.66
CA ASN A 225 -31.52 5.00 -4.25
C ASN A 225 -30.18 4.43 -3.74
N VAL A 226 -29.07 4.77 -4.40
CA VAL A 226 -27.72 4.35 -3.97
C VAL A 226 -27.10 5.40 -3.08
N ARG A 227 -26.62 4.99 -1.91
CA ARG A 227 -25.82 5.81 -0.98
C ARG A 227 -24.35 5.56 -1.25
N PHE A 228 -23.53 6.59 -1.14
CA PHE A 228 -22.08 6.51 -1.23
C PHE A 228 -21.41 7.02 0.04
N VAL A 229 -20.73 6.14 0.75
CA VAL A 229 -20.04 6.43 2.01
C VAL A 229 -18.54 6.51 1.74
N ILE A 230 -17.93 7.64 2.06
CA ILE A 230 -16.52 7.94 1.86
C ILE A 230 -15.82 7.99 3.22
N ALA A 231 -14.95 7.02 3.50
CA ALA A 231 -14.18 6.92 4.73
C ALA A 231 -12.68 7.11 4.48
N GLY A 232 -12.06 8.06 5.19
CA GLY A 232 -10.62 8.27 5.14
C GLY A 232 -10.16 9.70 5.42
N ASN A 233 -8.84 9.87 5.52
CA ASN A 233 -8.21 11.16 5.70
C ASN A 233 -8.22 11.97 4.40
N ASP A 234 -8.59 13.25 4.51
CA ASP A 234 -8.52 14.22 3.42
C ASP A 234 -7.17 14.98 3.46
N GLU A 235 -6.15 14.39 2.87
CA GLU A 235 -4.80 14.96 2.86
C GLU A 235 -4.64 16.13 1.86
N GLU A 236 -5.49 16.19 0.85
CA GLU A 236 -5.40 17.16 -0.23
C GLU A 236 -6.49 18.22 -0.15
N SER A 237 -7.28 18.25 0.93
CA SER A 237 -8.43 19.16 1.11
C SER A 237 -9.42 19.08 -0.06
N LEU A 238 -9.71 17.87 -0.53
CA LEU A 238 -10.61 17.61 -1.65
C LEU A 238 -12.08 17.53 -1.23
N THR A 239 -12.38 17.21 0.03
CA THR A 239 -13.74 17.03 0.53
C THR A 239 -14.67 18.19 0.18
N PRO A 240 -14.27 19.48 0.31
CA PRO A 240 -15.13 20.60 -0.11
C PRO A 240 -15.51 20.54 -1.59
N LYS A 241 -14.56 20.25 -2.47
CA LYS A 241 -14.79 20.13 -3.92
C LYS A 241 -15.69 18.95 -4.28
N LEU A 242 -15.51 17.81 -3.58
CA LEU A 242 -16.37 16.64 -3.79
C LEU A 242 -17.80 16.88 -3.29
N ARG A 243 -17.99 17.64 -2.20
CA ARG A 243 -19.30 18.08 -1.74
C ARG A 243 -19.98 19.02 -2.75
N GLU A 244 -19.24 19.99 -3.28
CA GLU A 244 -19.72 20.88 -4.34
C GLU A 244 -20.12 20.09 -5.61
N LEU A 245 -19.32 19.12 -6.01
CA LEU A 245 -19.65 18.23 -7.12
C LEU A 245 -20.94 17.45 -6.85
N ALA A 246 -21.09 16.86 -5.66
CA ALA A 246 -22.29 16.12 -5.28
C ALA A 246 -23.55 17.02 -5.29
N GLN A 247 -23.43 18.29 -4.88
CA GLN A 247 -24.52 19.28 -4.97
C GLN A 247 -24.88 19.59 -6.43
N LYS A 248 -23.89 19.84 -7.29
CA LYS A 248 -24.12 20.11 -8.72
C LYS A 248 -24.79 18.93 -9.43
N LEU A 249 -24.49 17.71 -9.01
CA LEU A 249 -25.07 16.47 -9.56
C LEU A 249 -26.43 16.11 -8.94
N GLY A 250 -26.91 16.87 -7.93
CA GLY A 250 -28.17 16.59 -7.24
C GLY A 250 -28.18 15.32 -6.41
N VAL A 251 -27.02 14.92 -5.90
CA VAL A 251 -26.84 13.66 -5.14
C VAL A 251 -26.29 13.87 -3.72
N ALA A 252 -26.21 15.11 -3.25
CA ALA A 252 -25.57 15.46 -1.99
C ALA A 252 -26.19 14.76 -0.76
N ASP A 253 -27.48 14.52 -0.78
CA ASP A 253 -28.25 13.81 0.26
C ASP A 253 -27.91 12.31 0.35
N ARG A 254 -27.30 11.76 -0.69
CA ARG A 254 -26.89 10.36 -0.79
C ARG A 254 -25.39 10.13 -0.55
N VAL A 255 -24.61 11.18 -0.27
CA VAL A 255 -23.15 11.13 -0.09
C VAL A 255 -22.78 11.47 1.34
N GLU A 256 -22.10 10.54 2.01
CA GLU A 256 -21.65 10.70 3.38
C GLU A 256 -20.13 10.67 3.48
N PHE A 257 -19.55 11.64 4.20
CA PHE A 257 -18.11 11.71 4.48
C PHE A 257 -17.88 11.45 5.97
N LEU A 258 -17.36 10.26 6.29
CA LEU A 258 -17.13 9.81 7.68
C LEU A 258 -15.82 10.33 8.29
N GLY A 259 -14.88 10.80 7.45
CA GLY A 259 -13.51 10.99 7.92
C GLY A 259 -12.78 9.65 8.14
N PRO A 260 -11.66 9.66 8.91
CA PRO A 260 -10.83 8.47 9.11
C PRO A 260 -11.52 7.43 10.00
N VAL A 261 -11.51 6.17 9.56
CA VAL A 261 -12.08 5.02 10.28
C VAL A 261 -11.01 3.95 10.46
N TYR A 262 -10.86 3.44 11.70
CA TYR A 262 -9.80 2.49 12.07
C TYR A 262 -10.35 1.33 12.91
N GLY A 263 -9.53 0.27 13.08
CA GLY A 263 -9.82 -0.85 13.96
C GLY A 263 -11.11 -1.60 13.59
N ALA A 264 -11.91 -1.97 14.59
CA ALA A 264 -13.15 -2.73 14.41
C ALA A 264 -14.18 -1.98 13.55
N ALA A 265 -14.33 -0.66 13.76
CA ALA A 265 -15.28 0.17 13.01
C ALA A 265 -15.01 0.14 11.48
N LYS A 266 -13.74 -0.01 11.07
CA LYS A 266 -13.38 -0.19 9.66
C LYS A 266 -13.97 -1.49 9.08
N TYR A 267 -13.82 -2.58 9.78
CA TYR A 267 -14.34 -3.88 9.34
C TYR A 267 -15.88 -3.94 9.39
N GLU A 268 -16.48 -3.28 10.37
CA GLU A 268 -17.94 -3.13 10.44
C GLU A 268 -18.47 -2.35 9.24
N LEU A 269 -17.85 -1.21 8.90
CA LEU A 269 -18.21 -0.43 7.73
C LEU A 269 -18.14 -1.26 6.44
N LEU A 270 -17.05 -2.00 6.25
CA LEU A 270 -16.88 -2.87 5.08
C LEU A 270 -17.88 -4.03 5.08
N ALA A 271 -18.16 -4.66 6.24
CA ALA A 271 -19.11 -5.76 6.34
C ALA A 271 -20.56 -5.34 6.06
N ARG A 272 -20.91 -4.08 6.38
CA ARG A 272 -22.22 -3.48 6.08
C ARG A 272 -22.37 -3.10 4.62
N ALA A 273 -21.31 -2.78 3.94
CA ALA A 273 -21.35 -2.32 2.55
C ALA A 273 -22.03 -3.33 1.61
N THR A 274 -22.85 -2.84 0.70
CA THR A 274 -23.34 -3.66 -0.43
C THR A 274 -22.20 -3.97 -1.39
N LEU A 275 -21.42 -2.94 -1.76
CA LEU A 275 -20.24 -3.02 -2.62
C LEU A 275 -19.14 -2.09 -2.08
N PHE A 276 -17.91 -2.51 -2.21
CA PHE A 276 -16.76 -1.62 -2.06
C PHE A 276 -16.35 -1.08 -3.42
N VAL A 277 -16.08 0.21 -3.54
CA VAL A 277 -15.70 0.84 -4.82
C VAL A 277 -14.35 1.53 -4.74
N LEU A 278 -13.49 1.31 -5.73
CA LEU A 278 -12.18 1.96 -5.84
C LEU A 278 -11.86 2.24 -7.32
N MET A 279 -12.18 3.46 -7.75
CA MET A 279 -12.04 3.91 -9.15
C MET A 279 -10.74 4.70 -9.38
N SER A 280 -9.66 4.25 -8.73
CA SER A 280 -8.37 4.95 -8.76
C SER A 280 -7.82 5.10 -10.17
N THR A 281 -7.20 6.24 -10.47
CA THR A 281 -6.43 6.46 -11.71
C THR A 281 -5.01 5.87 -11.63
N SER A 282 -4.56 5.50 -10.43
CA SER A 282 -3.30 4.84 -10.15
C SER A 282 -3.32 4.31 -8.72
N GLU A 283 -3.38 3.00 -8.56
CA GLU A 283 -3.32 2.32 -7.27
C GLU A 283 -2.37 1.13 -7.39
N ASN A 284 -1.27 1.20 -6.67
CA ASN A 284 -0.22 0.19 -6.77
C ASN A 284 -0.68 -1.21 -6.33
N PHE A 285 -1.42 -1.29 -5.25
CA PHE A 285 -1.91 -2.53 -4.68
C PHE A 285 -3.39 -2.46 -4.32
N GLY A 286 -3.76 -1.61 -3.35
CA GLY A 286 -5.11 -1.46 -2.86
C GLY A 286 -5.41 -2.33 -1.63
N ASN A 287 -4.70 -2.10 -0.51
CA ASN A 287 -4.92 -2.88 0.72
C ASN A 287 -6.40 -2.92 1.16
N ALA A 288 -7.12 -1.81 0.98
CA ALA A 288 -8.55 -1.74 1.32
C ALA A 288 -9.43 -2.71 0.49
N VAL A 289 -8.95 -3.11 -0.70
CA VAL A 289 -9.61 -4.16 -1.50
C VAL A 289 -9.57 -5.50 -0.75
N LEU A 290 -8.40 -5.88 -0.22
CA LEU A 290 -8.29 -7.11 0.57
C LEU A 290 -9.13 -7.05 1.85
N GLU A 291 -9.18 -5.87 2.50
CA GLU A 291 -10.01 -5.64 3.70
C GLU A 291 -11.50 -5.81 3.40
N ALA A 292 -11.96 -5.32 2.26
CA ALA A 292 -13.35 -5.50 1.82
C ALA A 292 -13.65 -6.97 1.47
N LEU A 293 -12.75 -7.63 0.72
CA LEU A 293 -12.90 -9.05 0.37
C LEU A 293 -12.89 -9.95 1.60
N MET A 294 -12.07 -9.64 2.63
CA MET A 294 -12.06 -10.34 3.91
C MET A 294 -13.42 -10.25 4.62
N MET A 295 -14.16 -9.14 4.44
CA MET A 295 -15.52 -8.96 4.94
C MET A 295 -16.59 -9.53 4.01
N GLU A 296 -16.21 -10.33 3.02
CA GLU A 296 -17.10 -10.89 1.98
C GLU A 296 -17.84 -9.79 1.20
N THR A 297 -17.27 -8.60 1.10
CA THR A 297 -17.88 -7.49 0.37
C THR A 297 -17.32 -7.49 -1.05
N PRO A 298 -18.19 -7.68 -2.07
CA PRO A 298 -17.76 -7.65 -3.46
C PRO A 298 -17.20 -6.28 -3.83
N VAL A 299 -16.23 -6.25 -4.71
CA VAL A 299 -15.53 -5.02 -5.05
C VAL A 299 -15.73 -4.62 -6.50
N VAL A 300 -15.80 -3.31 -6.73
CA VAL A 300 -15.85 -2.68 -8.05
C VAL A 300 -14.59 -1.84 -8.20
N LEU A 301 -13.76 -2.16 -9.16
CA LEU A 301 -12.42 -1.60 -9.30
C LEU A 301 -12.24 -0.97 -10.68
N SER A 302 -11.36 0.02 -10.77
CA SER A 302 -10.80 0.43 -12.07
C SER A 302 -9.65 -0.48 -12.49
N GLN A 303 -9.31 -0.51 -13.76
CA GLN A 303 -8.20 -1.33 -14.32
C GLN A 303 -6.83 -0.93 -13.75
N GLU A 304 -6.70 0.31 -13.29
CA GLU A 304 -5.48 0.89 -12.73
C GLU A 304 -5.24 0.51 -11.26
N VAL A 305 -6.10 -0.32 -10.69
CA VAL A 305 -5.88 -0.94 -9.36
C VAL A 305 -5.07 -2.21 -9.52
N GLY A 306 -3.94 -2.31 -8.82
CA GLY A 306 -2.99 -3.41 -8.96
C GLY A 306 -3.59 -4.81 -8.76
N LEU A 307 -4.62 -4.93 -7.92
CA LEU A 307 -5.35 -6.18 -7.67
C LEU A 307 -6.50 -6.45 -8.64
N ALA A 308 -6.87 -5.51 -9.52
CA ALA A 308 -8.10 -5.60 -10.32
C ALA A 308 -8.18 -6.89 -11.16
N ALA A 309 -7.11 -7.23 -11.88
CA ALA A 309 -7.08 -8.43 -12.72
C ALA A 309 -7.17 -9.74 -11.91
N GLU A 310 -6.52 -9.80 -10.75
CA GLU A 310 -6.54 -10.99 -9.87
C GLU A 310 -7.93 -11.19 -9.24
N VAL A 311 -8.52 -10.11 -8.75
CA VAL A 311 -9.86 -10.09 -8.16
C VAL A 311 -10.95 -10.46 -9.18
N ALA A 312 -10.88 -9.93 -10.40
CA ALA A 312 -11.82 -10.26 -11.48
C ALA A 312 -11.70 -11.74 -11.89
N ARG A 313 -10.47 -12.26 -12.03
CA ARG A 313 -10.21 -13.66 -12.36
C ARG A 313 -10.73 -14.61 -11.29
N ALA A 314 -10.67 -14.23 -10.02
CA ALA A 314 -11.21 -15.00 -8.90
C ALA A 314 -12.75 -14.92 -8.79
N GLY A 315 -13.41 -14.09 -9.60
CA GLY A 315 -14.84 -13.85 -9.49
C GLY A 315 -15.26 -13.16 -8.19
N ALA A 316 -14.35 -12.38 -7.60
CA ALA A 316 -14.54 -11.69 -6.33
C ALA A 316 -14.94 -10.21 -6.48
N GLY A 317 -14.85 -9.69 -7.70
CA GLY A 317 -15.19 -8.32 -8.06
C GLY A 317 -15.34 -8.14 -9.56
N VAL A 318 -15.67 -6.93 -9.96
CA VAL A 318 -15.81 -6.50 -11.36
C VAL A 318 -14.96 -5.27 -11.64
N ILE A 319 -14.72 -5.03 -12.92
CA ILE A 319 -13.99 -3.84 -13.39
C ILE A 319 -15.00 -2.91 -14.06
N GLY A 320 -15.05 -1.64 -13.61
CA GLY A 320 -15.92 -0.60 -14.15
C GLY A 320 -17.21 -0.40 -13.36
N LEU A 321 -17.70 0.84 -13.36
CA LEU A 321 -18.94 1.23 -12.66
C LEU A 321 -20.20 0.77 -13.39
N GLU A 322 -20.11 0.44 -14.67
CA GLU A 322 -21.20 -0.05 -15.51
C GLU A 322 -21.81 -1.36 -15.00
N GLU A 323 -21.04 -2.15 -14.23
CA GLU A 323 -21.52 -3.39 -13.63
C GLU A 323 -22.35 -3.17 -12.33
N VAL A 324 -22.28 -1.96 -11.74
CA VAL A 324 -22.94 -1.67 -10.45
C VAL A 324 -24.45 -1.92 -10.48
N PRO A 325 -25.22 -1.45 -11.47
CA PRO A 325 -26.68 -1.70 -11.50
C PRO A 325 -27.03 -3.19 -11.45
N ALA A 326 -26.36 -3.99 -12.28
CA ALA A 326 -26.59 -5.45 -12.31
C ALA A 326 -26.23 -6.11 -10.97
N LEU A 327 -25.14 -5.70 -10.33
CA LEU A 327 -24.76 -6.20 -9.02
C LEU A 327 -25.73 -5.81 -7.92
N LEU A 328 -26.30 -4.60 -7.94
CA LEU A 328 -27.28 -4.18 -6.93
C LEU A 328 -28.56 -5.03 -6.99
N HIS A 329 -28.98 -5.48 -8.16
CA HIS A 329 -30.18 -6.29 -8.35
C HIS A 329 -29.96 -7.80 -8.08
N ASP A 330 -28.72 -8.30 -8.20
CA ASP A 330 -28.42 -9.74 -8.02
C ASP A 330 -27.73 -10.02 -6.68
N ARG A 331 -28.53 -10.20 -5.63
CA ARG A 331 -28.04 -10.59 -4.29
C ARG A 331 -27.27 -11.91 -4.31
N GLY A 332 -27.74 -12.88 -5.13
CA GLY A 332 -27.10 -14.19 -5.24
C GLY A 332 -25.68 -14.08 -5.81
N ARG A 333 -25.51 -13.28 -6.88
CA ARG A 333 -24.18 -12.97 -7.46
C ARG A 333 -23.27 -12.30 -6.44
N ARG A 334 -23.75 -11.28 -5.72
CA ARG A 334 -22.96 -10.60 -4.67
C ARG A 334 -22.52 -11.57 -3.57
N THR A 335 -23.38 -12.46 -3.13
CA THR A 335 -23.05 -13.45 -2.09
C THR A 335 -21.97 -14.42 -2.56
N ARG A 336 -22.04 -14.93 -3.78
CA ARG A 336 -20.99 -15.78 -4.37
C ARG A 336 -19.66 -15.03 -4.50
N MET A 337 -19.70 -13.80 -5.03
CA MET A 337 -18.52 -12.95 -5.16
C MET A 337 -17.85 -12.67 -3.81
N GLY A 338 -18.64 -12.40 -2.77
CA GLY A 338 -18.11 -12.19 -1.42
C GLY A 338 -17.39 -13.42 -0.88
N ARG A 339 -17.97 -14.61 -1.03
CA ARG A 339 -17.30 -15.88 -0.64
C ARG A 339 -16.03 -16.14 -1.42
N HIS A 340 -16.05 -15.92 -2.74
CA HIS A 340 -14.85 -16.03 -3.57
C HIS A 340 -13.77 -15.04 -3.13
N GLY A 341 -14.15 -13.81 -2.75
CA GLY A 341 -13.25 -12.79 -2.26
C GLY A 341 -12.55 -13.21 -0.97
N ARG A 342 -13.32 -13.71 0.01
CA ARG A 342 -12.75 -14.21 1.25
C ARG A 342 -11.82 -15.40 1.02
N ALA A 343 -12.24 -16.37 0.22
CA ALA A 343 -11.42 -17.53 -0.13
C ALA A 343 -10.10 -17.13 -0.84
N LEU A 344 -10.16 -16.14 -1.74
CA LEU A 344 -8.98 -15.59 -2.38
C LEU A 344 -8.01 -14.99 -1.34
N VAL A 345 -8.51 -14.17 -0.41
CA VAL A 345 -7.69 -13.56 0.63
C VAL A 345 -7.05 -14.61 1.54
N GLU A 346 -7.83 -15.56 2.02
CA GLU A 346 -7.34 -16.63 2.93
C GLU A 346 -6.28 -17.51 2.26
N SER A 347 -6.45 -17.86 0.99
CA SER A 347 -5.54 -18.75 0.27
C SER A 347 -4.29 -18.06 -0.27
N ARG A 348 -4.37 -16.75 -0.59
CA ARG A 348 -3.31 -16.06 -1.34
C ARG A 348 -2.63 -14.93 -0.58
N PHE A 349 -3.35 -14.22 0.30
CA PHE A 349 -2.89 -12.95 0.87
C PHE A 349 -2.72 -12.98 2.40
N SER A 350 -2.76 -14.15 3.04
CA SER A 350 -2.46 -14.25 4.47
C SER A 350 -0.97 -13.98 4.74
N TRP A 351 -0.64 -13.30 5.83
CA TRP A 351 0.75 -12.99 6.19
C TRP A 351 1.68 -14.22 6.23
N PRO A 352 1.26 -15.38 6.77
CA PRO A 352 2.12 -16.58 6.72
C PRO A 352 2.51 -16.98 5.30
N ARG A 353 1.55 -16.90 4.36
CA ARG A 353 1.79 -17.21 2.95
C ARG A 353 2.75 -16.21 2.30
N ILE A 354 2.52 -14.93 2.54
CA ILE A 354 3.36 -13.86 1.99
C ILE A 354 4.79 -13.94 2.53
N ALA A 355 4.96 -14.23 3.83
CA ALA A 355 6.27 -14.42 4.41
C ALA A 355 7.02 -15.61 3.80
N GLU A 356 6.33 -16.74 3.55
CA GLU A 356 6.91 -17.91 2.88
C GLU A 356 7.37 -17.58 1.45
N GLU A 357 6.57 -16.82 0.69
CA GLU A 357 6.95 -16.40 -0.66
C GLU A 357 8.15 -15.44 -0.64
N MET A 358 8.18 -14.50 0.30
CA MET A 358 9.29 -13.57 0.47
C MET A 358 10.58 -14.29 0.90
N GLU A 359 10.47 -15.26 1.80
CA GLU A 359 11.60 -16.11 2.23
C GLU A 359 12.22 -16.86 1.05
N ARG A 360 11.38 -17.48 0.18
CA ARG A 360 11.83 -18.11 -1.06
C ARG A 360 12.50 -17.12 -2.00
N ALA A 361 11.94 -15.92 -2.14
CA ALA A 361 12.54 -14.88 -2.97
C ALA A 361 13.93 -14.45 -2.43
N TYR A 362 14.08 -14.30 -1.11
CA TYR A 362 15.38 -13.98 -0.51
C TYR A 362 16.40 -15.13 -0.65
N ALA A 363 15.96 -16.36 -0.57
CA ALA A 363 16.84 -17.53 -0.74
C ALA A 363 17.36 -17.68 -2.18
N ALA A 364 16.62 -17.14 -3.17
CA ALA A 364 16.97 -17.19 -4.59
C ALA A 364 17.91 -16.05 -5.04
N LEU A 365 18.23 -15.07 -4.17
CA LEU A 365 19.12 -13.94 -4.51
C LEU A 365 20.61 -14.41 -4.72
#